data_f80f47392d5a3635ef14a6bf9d7110e6
#
_entry.id   f80f47392d5a3635ef14a6bf9d7110e6
#
_cell.length_a   1.000
_cell.length_b   1.000
_cell.length_c   1.000
_cell.angle_alpha   90.00
_cell.angle_beta   90.00
_cell.angle_gamma   90.00
#
_symmetry.space_group_name_H-M   'P 1'
#
loop_
_entity.id
_entity.type
_entity.pdbx_description
1 polymer ?
#
loop_
_entity_poly.entity_id
_entity_poly.type
_entity_poly.pdbx_seq_one_letter_code
_entity_poly.pdbx_strand_id
1 'polypeptide(L)'
;DIPAYSTYLGLRMTPDFDFAVHCNVLYFMYQKNIGWNTQDSATLSLITQMVKNRDYMKAPVFISPYYVKSPILIYHLTRLMGAFKIPELEPYKNQIIADIQKLIPESTNIMDQIILRTSLLRLGANAPELAISSITDFEKSNQQQYVFFQARAAFSYPVIFKQIFLHWSYIYYYFYCPAYNKTLWLEYLVEKNKH
;
A
#
# COMPACT_ATOMS: atom_id res chain seq x y z
N ASP A 1 24.22 0.25 7.39
CA ASP A 1 22.96 0.52 8.11
C ASP A 1 22.30 1.73 7.47
N ILE A 2 21.01 1.58 7.10
CA ILE A 2 20.19 2.68 6.58
C ILE A 2 19.48 3.31 7.78
N PRO A 3 19.62 4.61 8.05
CA PRO A 3 19.02 5.26 9.21
C PRO A 3 17.50 5.55 9.01
N ALA A 4 16.78 4.70 8.28
CA ALA A 4 15.34 4.78 8.12
C ALA A 4 14.61 4.25 9.36
N TYR A 5 13.34 4.59 9.51
CA TYR A 5 12.52 4.04 10.60
C TYR A 5 12.38 2.53 10.49
N SER A 6 12.25 1.87 11.63
CA SER A 6 11.89 0.46 11.71
C SER A 6 10.41 0.33 12.07
N THR A 7 9.76 -0.69 11.53
CA THR A 7 8.39 -1.05 11.90
C THR A 7 8.29 -1.56 13.33
N TYR A 8 9.40 -2.04 13.88
CA TYR A 8 9.47 -2.54 15.25
C TYR A 8 10.21 -1.61 16.18
N LEU A 9 9.66 -1.46 17.38
CA LEU A 9 10.24 -0.69 18.46
C LEU A 9 10.78 -1.64 19.54
N GLY A 10 12.02 -1.42 19.96
CA GLY A 10 12.67 -2.15 21.06
C GLY A 10 13.75 -3.14 20.60
N LEU A 11 14.40 -3.79 21.60
CA LEU A 11 15.63 -4.56 21.42
C LEU A 11 15.40 -6.04 21.06
N ARG A 12 14.17 -6.54 21.14
CA ARG A 12 13.87 -7.98 21.00
C ARG A 12 13.49 -8.42 19.58
N MET A 13 13.27 -7.48 18.68
CA MET A 13 12.86 -7.75 17.30
C MET A 13 13.89 -7.17 16.34
N THR A 14 14.18 -7.92 15.29
CA THR A 14 15.07 -7.44 14.23
C THR A 14 14.42 -6.22 13.55
N PRO A 15 15.17 -5.11 13.37
CA PRO A 15 14.66 -3.99 12.59
C PRO A 15 14.14 -4.46 11.24
N ASP A 16 12.91 -4.09 10.92
CA ASP A 16 12.29 -4.43 9.64
C ASP A 16 11.63 -3.18 9.05
N PHE A 17 11.58 -3.11 7.74
CA PHE A 17 10.97 -2.03 6.99
C PHE A 17 9.68 -2.52 6.35
N ASP A 18 8.59 -1.79 6.51
CA ASP A 18 7.35 -2.03 5.80
C ASP A 18 6.97 -0.80 4.97
N PHE A 19 6.97 -0.95 3.65
CA PHE A 19 6.72 0.11 2.70
C PHE A 19 5.39 0.85 2.97
N ALA A 20 4.30 0.10 3.19
CA ALA A 20 2.97 0.69 3.41
C ALA A 20 2.89 1.43 4.75
N VAL A 21 3.48 0.87 5.82
CA VAL A 21 3.55 1.52 7.13
C VAL A 21 4.31 2.85 7.01
N HIS A 22 5.45 2.85 6.33
CA HIS A 22 6.27 4.06 6.23
C HIS A 22 5.65 5.12 5.31
N CYS A 23 4.90 4.73 4.28
CA CYS A 23 4.05 5.68 3.54
C CYS A 23 3.04 6.38 4.47
N ASN A 24 2.42 5.63 5.41
CA ASN A 24 1.48 6.21 6.37
C ASN A 24 2.19 7.07 7.43
N VAL A 25 3.38 6.69 7.87
CA VAL A 25 4.20 7.52 8.80
C VAL A 25 4.51 8.87 8.13
N LEU A 26 5.04 8.87 6.91
CA LEU A 26 5.32 10.11 6.18
C LEU A 26 4.05 10.93 5.92
N TYR A 27 2.94 10.26 5.57
CA TYR A 27 1.65 10.95 5.43
C TYR A 27 1.28 11.72 6.71
N PHE A 28 1.41 11.08 7.87
CA PHE A 28 1.13 11.70 9.16
C PHE A 28 2.07 12.86 9.45
N MET A 29 3.36 12.70 9.18
CA MET A 29 4.38 13.75 9.36
C MET A 29 4.05 15.00 8.54
N TYR A 30 3.74 14.82 7.24
CA TYR A 30 3.32 15.92 6.37
C TYR A 30 2.01 16.56 6.85
N GLN A 31 1.00 15.73 7.18
CA GLN A 31 -0.30 16.23 7.62
C GLN A 31 -0.24 17.08 8.89
N LYS A 32 0.66 16.72 9.81
CA LYS A 32 0.84 17.42 11.09
C LYS A 32 1.91 18.49 11.03
N ASN A 33 2.53 18.70 9.87
CA ASN A 33 3.63 19.65 9.68
C ASN A 33 4.74 19.47 10.75
N ILE A 34 5.10 18.22 11.03
CA ILE A 34 6.15 17.88 11.99
C ILE A 34 7.49 18.15 11.34
N GLY A 35 8.39 18.82 12.07
CA GLY A 35 9.73 19.12 11.57
C GLY A 35 10.49 17.84 11.18
N TRP A 36 11.10 17.85 9.99
CA TRP A 36 11.84 16.72 9.46
C TRP A 36 13.18 16.52 10.15
N ASN A 37 13.52 15.25 10.37
CA ASN A 37 14.79 14.81 10.86
C ASN A 37 15.53 13.93 9.82
N THR A 38 16.71 13.43 10.18
CA THR A 38 17.54 12.58 9.30
C THR A 38 16.83 11.26 8.98
N GLN A 39 16.08 10.69 9.91
CA GLN A 39 15.37 9.43 9.74
C GLN A 39 14.19 9.57 8.78
N ASP A 40 13.48 10.70 8.81
CA ASP A 40 12.40 10.99 7.86
C ASP A 40 12.94 11.06 6.43
N SER A 41 14.04 11.78 6.25
CA SER A 41 14.72 11.92 4.95
C SER A 41 15.24 10.58 4.43
N ALA A 42 15.82 9.76 5.29
CA ALA A 42 16.29 8.42 4.93
C ALA A 42 15.14 7.47 4.59
N THR A 43 14.02 7.58 5.31
CA THR A 43 12.80 6.80 5.04
C THR A 43 12.21 7.18 3.70
N LEU A 44 12.07 8.47 3.38
CA LEU A 44 11.62 8.94 2.07
C LEU A 44 12.55 8.48 0.94
N SER A 45 13.85 8.56 1.15
CA SER A 45 14.86 8.11 0.17
C SER A 45 14.71 6.62 -0.13
N LEU A 46 14.49 5.79 0.89
CA LEU A 46 14.29 4.35 0.75
C LEU A 46 12.99 4.04 -0.01
N ILE A 47 11.88 4.71 0.33
CA ILE A 47 10.61 4.60 -0.40
C ILE A 47 10.82 4.98 -1.87
N THR A 48 11.48 6.11 -2.13
CA THR A 48 11.77 6.59 -3.50
C THR A 48 12.57 5.58 -4.30
N GLN A 49 13.58 4.96 -3.69
CA GLN A 49 14.36 3.91 -4.33
C GLN A 49 13.51 2.68 -4.68
N MET A 50 12.64 2.23 -3.76
CA MET A 50 11.71 1.11 -4.00
C MET A 50 10.72 1.44 -5.11
N VAL A 51 10.23 2.69 -5.19
CA VAL A 51 9.35 3.16 -6.26
C VAL A 51 10.10 3.18 -7.59
N LYS A 52 11.31 3.73 -7.64
CA LYS A 52 12.17 3.74 -8.84
C LYS A 52 12.40 2.32 -9.39
N ASN A 53 12.66 1.37 -8.51
CA ASN A 53 12.91 -0.03 -8.87
C ASN A 53 11.64 -0.80 -9.22
N ARG A 54 10.45 -0.25 -8.94
CA ARG A 54 9.15 -0.94 -9.00
C ARG A 54 9.06 -2.15 -8.06
N ASP A 55 9.67 -2.08 -6.89
CA ASP A 55 9.69 -3.20 -5.94
C ASP A 55 8.28 -3.52 -5.42
N TYR A 56 7.38 -2.52 -5.39
CA TYR A 56 5.95 -2.69 -5.10
C TYR A 56 5.22 -3.59 -6.12
N MET A 57 5.75 -3.76 -7.33
CA MET A 57 5.25 -4.69 -8.36
C MET A 57 5.96 -6.03 -8.32
N LYS A 58 7.29 -6.01 -8.18
CA LYS A 58 8.16 -7.19 -8.34
C LYS A 58 8.23 -8.06 -7.11
N ALA A 59 8.19 -7.45 -5.93
CA ALA A 59 8.43 -8.15 -4.67
C ALA A 59 7.59 -7.57 -3.49
N PRO A 60 6.26 -7.42 -3.63
CA PRO A 60 5.42 -6.73 -2.65
C PRO A 60 5.52 -7.37 -1.26
N VAL A 61 5.52 -8.69 -1.16
CA VAL A 61 5.63 -9.43 0.12
C VAL A 61 6.96 -9.16 0.82
N PHE A 62 8.02 -8.90 0.05
CA PHE A 62 9.36 -8.68 0.60
C PHE A 62 9.51 -7.28 1.19
N ILE A 63 8.96 -6.25 0.51
CA ILE A 63 9.07 -4.87 0.96
C ILE A 63 7.97 -4.46 1.95
N SER A 64 6.88 -5.23 2.02
CA SER A 64 5.77 -4.98 2.94
C SER A 64 5.14 -6.30 3.38
N PRO A 65 5.66 -6.92 4.45
CA PRO A 65 5.21 -8.23 4.89
C PRO A 65 3.80 -8.26 5.49
N TYR A 66 3.25 -7.10 5.82
CA TYR A 66 1.89 -6.97 6.37
C TYR A 66 0.85 -6.56 5.32
N TYR A 67 1.28 -5.94 4.20
CA TYR A 67 0.44 -5.45 3.10
C TYR A 67 0.95 -6.02 1.78
N VAL A 68 0.75 -7.31 1.61
CA VAL A 68 1.49 -8.15 0.64
C VAL A 68 1.10 -8.01 -0.83
N LYS A 69 0.12 -7.16 -1.16
CA LYS A 69 -0.40 -7.03 -2.53
C LYS A 69 0.02 -5.72 -3.17
N SER A 70 0.45 -5.75 -4.43
CA SER A 70 0.77 -4.56 -5.21
C SER A 70 -0.34 -3.50 -5.19
N PRO A 71 -1.63 -3.83 -5.38
CA PRO A 71 -2.71 -2.85 -5.26
C PRO A 71 -2.72 -2.10 -3.92
N ILE A 72 -2.47 -2.81 -2.82
CA ILE A 72 -2.48 -2.21 -1.47
C ILE A 72 -1.27 -1.29 -1.28
N LEU A 73 -0.09 -1.69 -1.75
CA LEU A 73 1.11 -0.84 -1.68
C LEU A 73 0.94 0.45 -2.49
N ILE A 74 0.41 0.33 -3.70
CA ILE A 74 0.08 1.47 -4.56
C ILE A 74 -0.94 2.37 -3.88
N TYR A 75 -1.96 1.83 -3.22
CA TYR A 75 -2.96 2.60 -2.49
C TYR A 75 -2.32 3.47 -1.39
N HIS A 76 -1.41 2.93 -0.58
CA HIS A 76 -0.72 3.71 0.45
C HIS A 76 0.21 4.77 -0.13
N LEU A 77 0.95 4.42 -1.19
CA LEU A 77 1.83 5.35 -1.89
C LEU A 77 1.05 6.52 -2.52
N THR A 78 -0.04 6.22 -3.23
CA THR A 78 -0.84 7.25 -3.92
C THR A 78 -1.66 8.08 -2.95
N ARG A 79 -2.01 7.57 -1.78
CA ARG A 79 -2.57 8.35 -0.69
C ARG A 79 -1.59 9.43 -0.21
N LEU A 80 -0.32 9.08 -0.08
CA LEU A 80 0.74 10.02 0.28
C LEU A 80 0.95 11.06 -0.83
N MET A 81 1.13 10.61 -2.08
CA MET A 81 1.41 11.49 -3.22
C MET A 81 0.22 12.37 -3.62
N GLY A 82 -1.00 11.90 -3.46
CA GLY A 82 -2.21 12.66 -3.80
C GLY A 82 -2.54 13.74 -2.77
N ALA A 83 -2.12 13.57 -1.53
CA ALA A 83 -2.32 14.55 -0.47
C ALA A 83 -1.21 15.61 -0.41
N PHE A 84 0.00 15.27 -0.81
CA PHE A 84 1.18 16.12 -0.68
C PHE A 84 2.04 16.08 -1.94
N LYS A 85 2.51 17.26 -2.35
CA LYS A 85 3.48 17.36 -3.44
C LYS A 85 4.87 17.04 -2.90
N ILE A 86 5.38 15.83 -3.23
CA ILE A 86 6.67 15.32 -2.77
C ILE A 86 7.62 15.28 -3.96
N PRO A 87 8.60 16.22 -4.06
CA PRO A 87 9.47 16.35 -5.23
C PRO A 87 10.20 15.07 -5.62
N GLU A 88 10.58 14.25 -4.64
CA GLU A 88 11.31 12.99 -4.83
C GLU A 88 10.46 11.91 -5.50
N LEU A 89 9.14 11.94 -5.33
CA LEU A 89 8.20 10.96 -5.89
C LEU A 89 7.56 11.42 -7.20
N GLU A 90 7.48 12.72 -7.46
CA GLU A 90 6.85 13.28 -8.68
C GLU A 90 7.40 12.70 -9.99
N PRO A 91 8.72 12.46 -10.16
CA PRO A 91 9.25 11.87 -11.40
C PRO A 91 8.69 10.49 -11.74
N TYR A 92 8.17 9.77 -10.74
CA TYR A 92 7.65 8.41 -10.89
C TYR A 92 6.13 8.33 -11.06
N LYS A 93 5.44 9.47 -11.01
CA LYS A 93 3.97 9.53 -11.10
C LYS A 93 3.42 8.81 -12.34
N ASN A 94 3.97 9.09 -13.51
CA ASN A 94 3.52 8.46 -14.76
C ASN A 94 3.82 6.96 -14.80
N GLN A 95 4.93 6.52 -14.21
CA GLN A 95 5.25 5.11 -14.06
C GLN A 95 4.20 4.40 -13.21
N ILE A 96 3.82 5.00 -12.06
CA ILE A 96 2.82 4.44 -11.15
C ILE A 96 1.45 4.38 -11.84
N ILE A 97 1.04 5.43 -12.55
CA ILE A 97 -0.20 5.44 -13.34
C ILE A 97 -0.23 4.29 -14.35
N ALA A 98 0.84 4.09 -15.10
CA ALA A 98 0.94 3.00 -16.07
C ALA A 98 0.86 1.62 -15.42
N ASP A 99 1.50 1.43 -14.27
CA ASP A 99 1.44 0.18 -13.51
C ASP A 99 0.02 -0.08 -12.98
N ILE A 100 -0.70 0.94 -12.50
CA ILE A 100 -2.09 0.81 -12.08
C ILE A 100 -2.99 0.42 -13.25
N GLN A 101 -2.85 1.10 -14.40
CA GLN A 101 -3.63 0.82 -15.60
C GLN A 101 -3.44 -0.62 -16.09
N LYS A 102 -2.24 -1.17 -15.94
CA LYS A 102 -1.96 -2.58 -16.22
C LYS A 102 -2.61 -3.51 -15.22
N LEU A 103 -2.58 -3.20 -13.93
CA LEU A 103 -3.13 -4.06 -12.86
C LEU A 103 -4.66 -4.13 -12.87
N ILE A 104 -5.37 -3.07 -13.27
CA ILE A 104 -6.84 -3.05 -13.25
C ILE A 104 -7.46 -4.21 -14.03
N PRO A 105 -7.13 -4.47 -15.30
CA PRO A 105 -7.71 -5.60 -16.04
C PRO A 105 -7.20 -6.97 -15.55
N GLU A 106 -6.03 -7.03 -14.93
CA GLU A 106 -5.48 -8.27 -14.36
C GLU A 106 -6.12 -8.63 -13.00
N SER A 107 -6.75 -7.65 -12.32
CA SER A 107 -7.33 -7.84 -10.99
C SER A 107 -8.72 -8.45 -11.08
N THR A 108 -8.89 -9.65 -10.53
CA THR A 108 -10.18 -10.35 -10.44
C THR A 108 -10.98 -9.98 -9.18
N ASN A 109 -10.30 -9.49 -8.14
CA ASN A 109 -10.95 -9.11 -6.89
C ASN A 109 -11.48 -7.68 -6.97
N ILE A 110 -12.74 -7.49 -6.60
CA ILE A 110 -13.41 -6.19 -6.66
C ILE A 110 -12.74 -5.12 -5.78
N MET A 111 -12.18 -5.50 -4.63
CA MET A 111 -11.52 -4.56 -3.74
C MET A 111 -10.19 -4.07 -4.32
N ASP A 112 -9.42 -4.95 -4.97
CA ASP A 112 -8.21 -4.55 -5.70
C ASP A 112 -8.57 -3.56 -6.82
N GLN A 113 -9.66 -3.80 -7.54
CA GLN A 113 -10.15 -2.88 -8.58
C GLN A 113 -10.60 -1.52 -8.03
N ILE A 114 -11.24 -1.48 -6.85
CA ILE A 114 -11.68 -0.25 -6.18
C ILE A 114 -10.46 0.59 -5.77
N ILE A 115 -9.51 0.00 -5.03
CA ILE A 115 -8.36 0.75 -4.51
C ILE A 115 -7.40 1.19 -5.62
N LEU A 116 -7.28 0.45 -6.73
CA LEU A 116 -6.50 0.87 -7.90
C LEU A 116 -7.13 2.08 -8.59
N ARG A 117 -8.47 2.11 -8.75
CA ARG A 117 -9.17 3.27 -9.32
C ARG A 117 -9.08 4.49 -8.42
N THR A 118 -9.26 4.32 -7.10
CA THR A 118 -9.02 5.37 -6.11
C THR A 118 -7.61 5.94 -6.26
N SER A 119 -6.63 5.07 -6.48
CA SER A 119 -5.24 5.47 -6.68
C SER A 119 -5.02 6.29 -7.96
N LEU A 120 -5.68 5.95 -9.08
CA LEU A 120 -5.65 6.78 -10.30
C LEU A 120 -6.22 8.17 -10.06
N LEU A 121 -7.41 8.24 -9.44
CA LEU A 121 -8.08 9.51 -9.15
C LEU A 121 -7.20 10.42 -8.27
N ARG A 122 -6.59 9.87 -7.22
CA ARG A 122 -5.65 10.63 -6.36
C ARG A 122 -4.44 11.19 -7.12
N LEU A 123 -4.00 10.50 -8.15
CA LEU A 123 -2.93 10.99 -9.02
C LEU A 123 -3.44 11.94 -10.13
N GLY A 124 -4.73 12.28 -10.14
CA GLY A 124 -5.33 13.13 -11.17
C GLY A 124 -5.41 12.46 -12.55
N ALA A 125 -5.44 11.13 -12.59
CA ALA A 125 -5.57 10.36 -13.82
C ALA A 125 -7.00 9.82 -13.97
N ASN A 126 -7.45 9.65 -15.21
CA ASN A 126 -8.75 9.06 -15.49
C ASN A 126 -8.81 7.61 -15.04
N ALA A 127 -9.80 7.27 -14.24
CA ALA A 127 -10.09 5.91 -13.83
C ALA A 127 -11.20 5.30 -14.73
N PRO A 128 -11.02 4.08 -15.28
CA PRO A 128 -12.10 3.42 -16.01
C PRO A 128 -13.30 3.17 -15.08
N GLU A 129 -14.50 3.14 -15.65
CA GLU A 129 -15.72 2.92 -14.88
C GLU A 129 -15.67 1.58 -14.12
N LEU A 130 -16.21 1.61 -12.89
CA LEU A 130 -16.44 0.42 -12.11
C LEU A 130 -17.91 -0.02 -12.30
N ALA A 131 -18.12 -1.28 -12.64
CA ALA A 131 -19.46 -1.84 -12.86
C ALA A 131 -20.22 -2.10 -11.53
N ILE A 132 -20.13 -1.18 -10.56
CA ILE A 132 -20.84 -1.21 -9.27
C ILE A 132 -21.41 0.18 -9.03
N SER A 133 -22.74 0.25 -9.03
CA SER A 133 -23.46 1.52 -8.87
C SER A 133 -24.22 1.64 -7.54
N SER A 134 -24.42 0.53 -6.84
CA SER A 134 -25.21 0.50 -5.60
C SER A 134 -24.53 -0.28 -4.48
N ILE A 135 -24.94 -0.02 -3.24
CA ILE A 135 -24.46 -0.78 -2.06
C ILE A 135 -24.82 -2.27 -2.19
N THR A 136 -25.96 -2.59 -2.75
CA THR A 136 -26.39 -3.98 -2.97
C THR A 136 -25.50 -4.70 -3.96
N ASP A 137 -25.08 -4.03 -5.05
CA ASP A 137 -24.14 -4.59 -6.03
C ASP A 137 -22.75 -4.76 -5.44
N PHE A 138 -22.31 -3.79 -4.62
CA PHE A 138 -21.06 -3.91 -3.87
C PHE A 138 -21.09 -5.13 -2.94
N GLU A 139 -22.14 -5.29 -2.14
CA GLU A 139 -22.27 -6.41 -1.20
C GLU A 139 -22.29 -7.78 -1.91
N LYS A 140 -22.95 -7.87 -3.05
CA LYS A 140 -22.93 -9.09 -3.90
C LYS A 140 -21.53 -9.38 -4.44
N SER A 141 -20.82 -8.35 -4.90
CA SER A 141 -19.51 -8.50 -5.50
C SER A 141 -18.40 -8.71 -4.46
N ASN A 142 -18.60 -8.22 -3.23
CA ASN A 142 -17.64 -8.31 -2.13
C ASN A 142 -17.90 -9.54 -1.23
N GLN A 143 -18.45 -10.63 -1.78
CA GLN A 143 -18.66 -11.87 -1.01
C GLN A 143 -17.34 -12.60 -0.69
N GLN A 144 -16.30 -12.39 -1.48
CA GLN A 144 -14.98 -12.93 -1.20
C GLN A 144 -14.34 -12.18 -0.04
N GLN A 145 -13.81 -12.94 0.93
CA GLN A 145 -13.03 -12.36 2.03
C GLN A 145 -11.80 -11.64 1.48
N TYR A 146 -11.75 -10.32 1.66
CA TYR A 146 -10.61 -9.51 1.24
C TYR A 146 -9.65 -9.29 2.38
N VAL A 147 -8.41 -9.72 2.20
CA VAL A 147 -7.31 -9.48 3.14
C VAL A 147 -6.59 -8.20 2.74
N PHE A 148 -6.84 -7.14 3.49
CA PHE A 148 -6.09 -5.89 3.35
C PHE A 148 -4.81 -5.90 4.20
N PHE A 149 -4.89 -6.50 5.37
CA PHE A 149 -3.80 -6.59 6.33
C PHE A 149 -3.65 -8.04 6.81
N GLN A 150 -2.40 -8.47 6.98
CA GLN A 150 -2.06 -9.75 7.59
C GLN A 150 -0.99 -9.59 8.67
N ALA A 151 -0.89 -10.55 9.58
CA ALA A 151 0.21 -10.64 10.53
C ALA A 151 0.96 -11.97 10.35
N ARG A 152 2.20 -12.02 10.82
CA ARG A 152 3.04 -13.24 10.83
C ARG A 152 3.27 -13.72 12.25
N ALA A 153 3.18 -15.05 12.45
CA ALA A 153 3.39 -15.66 13.76
C ALA A 153 4.86 -15.72 14.19
N ALA A 154 5.81 -15.62 13.26
CA ALA A 154 7.22 -15.81 13.55
C ALA A 154 8.06 -14.65 12.98
N PHE A 155 8.77 -13.97 13.86
CA PHE A 155 9.48 -12.73 13.58
C PHE A 155 11.01 -12.85 13.69
N SER A 156 11.50 -13.93 14.27
CA SER A 156 12.93 -14.12 14.55
C SER A 156 13.52 -15.20 13.65
N TYR A 157 13.64 -14.90 12.35
CA TYR A 157 14.44 -15.79 11.50
C TYR A 157 15.81 -15.17 11.24
N PRO A 158 16.86 -15.96 11.11
CA PRO A 158 18.04 -15.51 10.39
C PRO A 158 17.62 -15.02 9.00
N VAL A 159 18.15 -13.88 8.58
CA VAL A 159 17.78 -13.21 7.31
C VAL A 159 17.87 -14.16 6.11
N ILE A 160 18.77 -15.11 6.16
CA ILE A 160 18.99 -16.19 5.18
C ILE A 160 17.72 -17.04 4.91
N PHE A 161 16.86 -17.25 5.89
CA PHE A 161 15.62 -18.02 5.77
C PHE A 161 14.38 -17.15 5.49
N LYS A 162 14.52 -15.83 5.47
CA LYS A 162 13.40 -14.91 5.26
C LYS A 162 12.64 -15.23 3.97
N GLN A 163 13.33 -15.53 2.89
CA GLN A 163 12.70 -15.84 1.60
C GLN A 163 11.90 -17.16 1.64
N ILE A 164 12.40 -18.18 2.33
CA ILE A 164 11.72 -19.48 2.47
C ILE A 164 10.44 -19.31 3.29
N PHE A 165 10.54 -18.63 4.43
CA PHE A 165 9.41 -18.44 5.34
C PHE A 165 8.35 -17.46 4.84
N LEU A 166 8.71 -16.51 3.94
CA LEU A 166 7.74 -15.59 3.33
C LEU A 166 6.67 -16.29 2.48
N HIS A 167 6.92 -17.53 2.04
CA HIS A 167 5.98 -18.30 1.22
C HIS A 167 5.18 -19.33 2.03
N TRP A 168 5.38 -19.43 3.36
CA TRP A 168 4.65 -20.38 4.20
C TRP A 168 3.34 -19.77 4.73
N SER A 169 2.22 -20.23 4.16
CA SER A 169 0.88 -19.76 4.53
C SER A 169 0.50 -20.06 6.00
N TYR A 170 1.05 -21.08 6.61
CA TYR A 170 0.78 -21.48 8.00
C TYR A 170 1.24 -20.49 9.08
N ILE A 171 2.09 -19.54 8.73
CA ILE A 171 2.60 -18.54 9.66
C ILE A 171 1.87 -17.21 9.57
N TYR A 172 0.85 -17.11 8.72
CA TYR A 172 0.10 -15.89 8.50
C TYR A 172 -1.26 -15.93 9.19
N TYR A 173 -1.61 -14.82 9.83
CA TYR A 173 -2.96 -14.49 10.31
C TYR A 173 -3.57 -13.48 9.39
N TYR A 174 -4.74 -13.80 8.83
CA TYR A 174 -5.48 -12.95 7.91
C TYR A 174 -6.58 -12.22 8.65
N PHE A 175 -6.66 -10.90 8.45
CA PHE A 175 -7.68 -10.06 9.06
C PHE A 175 -8.71 -9.66 8.00
N TYR A 176 -9.96 -9.96 8.28
CA TYR A 176 -11.11 -9.64 7.45
C TYR A 176 -11.95 -8.57 8.14
N CYS A 177 -12.15 -7.43 7.50
CA CYS A 177 -12.94 -6.34 8.04
C CYS A 177 -13.93 -5.82 6.99
N PRO A 178 -15.16 -6.36 6.93
CA PRO A 178 -16.17 -5.91 5.97
C PRO A 178 -16.50 -4.42 6.05
N ALA A 179 -16.48 -3.84 7.26
CA ALA A 179 -16.69 -2.41 7.46
C ALA A 179 -15.59 -1.58 6.79
N TYR A 180 -14.34 -2.04 6.87
CA TYR A 180 -13.22 -1.39 6.20
C TYR A 180 -13.35 -1.44 4.68
N ASN A 181 -13.79 -2.56 4.11
CA ASN A 181 -14.06 -2.68 2.68
C ASN A 181 -15.12 -1.67 2.21
N LYS A 182 -16.21 -1.49 2.99
CA LYS A 182 -17.23 -0.46 2.72
C LYS A 182 -16.64 0.95 2.78
N THR A 183 -15.75 1.22 3.72
CA THR A 183 -15.06 2.51 3.83
C THR A 183 -14.18 2.79 2.61
N LEU A 184 -13.42 1.80 2.11
CA LEU A 184 -12.61 1.94 0.90
C LEU A 184 -13.47 2.19 -0.35
N TRP A 185 -14.64 1.54 -0.44
CA TRP A 185 -15.58 1.81 -1.53
C TRP A 185 -16.18 3.22 -1.43
N LEU A 186 -16.58 3.66 -0.22
CA LEU A 186 -17.05 5.03 0.00
C LEU A 186 -15.97 6.05 -0.38
N GLU A 187 -14.73 5.80 -0.02
CA GLU A 187 -13.58 6.65 -0.40
C GLU A 187 -13.45 6.76 -1.92
N TYR A 188 -13.57 5.65 -2.65
CA TYR A 188 -13.60 5.66 -4.12
C TYR A 188 -14.70 6.58 -4.66
N LEU A 189 -15.93 6.48 -4.12
CA LEU A 189 -17.05 7.32 -4.55
C LEU A 189 -16.80 8.81 -4.27
N VAL A 190 -16.20 9.12 -3.12
CA VAL A 190 -15.83 10.50 -2.76
C VAL A 190 -14.75 11.03 -3.71
N GLU A 191 -13.71 10.26 -3.99
CA GLU A 191 -12.66 10.69 -4.92
C GLU A 191 -13.20 10.85 -6.35
N LYS A 192 -14.06 9.94 -6.80
CA LYS A 192 -14.72 10.02 -8.12
C LYS A 192 -15.56 11.30 -8.27
N ASN A 193 -16.20 11.77 -7.21
CA ASN A 193 -17.05 12.97 -7.26
C ASN A 193 -16.24 14.29 -7.21
N LYS A 194 -14.93 14.26 -6.98
CA LYS A 194 -14.05 15.44 -7.02
C LYS A 194 -13.56 15.76 -8.44
N HIS A 195 -13.66 14.79 -9.34
CA HIS A 195 -13.21 14.84 -10.73
C HIS A 195 -14.37 14.80 -11.71
#